data_eedaf1c43cc7041f2d66ce53a58e3a3c
#
_entry.id   eedaf1c43cc7041f2d66ce53a58e3a3c
#
_cell.length_a   1.000
_cell.length_b   1.000
_cell.length_c   1.000
_cell.angle_alpha   90.00
_cell.angle_beta   90.00
_cell.angle_gamma   90.00
#
_symmetry.space_group_name_H-M   'P 1'
#
loop_
_entity.id
_entity.type
_entity.pdbx_description
1 polymer ?
#
loop_
_entity_poly.entity_id
_entity_poly.type
_entity_poly.pdbx_seq_one_letter_code
_entity_poly.pdbx_strand_id
1 'polypeptide(L)'
;MKINPEKIILESKDFHFKKKIFLISGNEETLIKKIQHILIQKIRNEGFGEIQKNVSKKISLDNNNLNDSLFFKSKIILYENPKEVDQKYFDTINYTNTAVIICHTNLTNSSRIKKYFDTHKEFFSISCYKLSRSIKKIFLDFFLNQHKIQLENDCYGFFLDNTSNRYQLFENEITKLINYDKKKIIIRDLRLLLSNSDSEEIDNLFFLMLEKNTEIIQQAHRTISSSLDSYLVLQRIKFFLSLLYSAKNIDGAIETLPKYLFNYKTKFLSIFEKINTKKIADALALIKKTELLLRKHSSMHQAISERFLLNLKKSLR
;
A
#
# COMPACT_ATOMS: atom_id res chain seq x y z
N MET A 1 -5.01 17.91 -19.41
CA MET A 1 -6.10 16.90 -19.36
C MET A 1 -5.84 15.94 -18.20
N LYS A 2 -6.83 15.69 -17.32
CA LYS A 2 -6.68 14.74 -16.20
C LYS A 2 -7.01 13.33 -16.65
N ILE A 3 -6.18 12.36 -16.28
CA ILE A 3 -6.41 10.94 -16.51
C ILE A 3 -6.28 10.20 -15.18
N ASN A 4 -7.21 9.30 -14.92
CA ASN A 4 -7.13 8.44 -13.75
C ASN A 4 -6.09 7.32 -13.97
N PRO A 5 -5.25 7.01 -12.97
CA PRO A 5 -4.21 5.98 -13.11
C PRO A 5 -4.76 4.59 -13.41
N GLU A 6 -5.95 4.24 -12.85
CA GLU A 6 -6.61 2.95 -13.12
C GLU A 6 -6.92 2.77 -14.61
N LYS A 7 -7.35 3.82 -15.31
CA LYS A 7 -7.60 3.73 -16.76
C LYS A 7 -6.32 3.39 -17.53
N ILE A 8 -5.19 4.00 -17.18
CA ILE A 8 -3.91 3.71 -17.84
C ILE A 8 -3.50 2.26 -17.63
N ILE A 9 -3.74 1.69 -16.43
CA ILE A 9 -3.39 0.30 -16.13
C ILE A 9 -4.31 -0.67 -16.86
N LEU A 10 -5.61 -0.41 -16.89
CA LEU A 10 -6.61 -1.33 -17.40
C LEU A 10 -6.78 -1.23 -18.94
N GLU A 11 -6.66 -0.04 -19.48
CA GLU A 11 -6.98 0.28 -20.89
C GLU A 11 -5.73 0.76 -21.66
N SER A 12 -4.52 0.38 -21.26
CA SER A 12 -3.27 0.92 -21.83
C SER A 12 -3.14 0.78 -23.34
N LYS A 13 -3.82 -0.18 -23.97
CA LYS A 13 -3.80 -0.40 -25.41
C LYS A 13 -4.59 0.64 -26.20
N ASP A 14 -5.63 1.21 -25.59
CA ASP A 14 -6.62 2.05 -26.30
C ASP A 14 -6.27 3.54 -26.30
N PHE A 15 -5.28 3.96 -25.52
CA PHE A 15 -4.85 5.35 -25.45
C PHE A 15 -3.93 5.75 -26.61
N HIS A 16 -4.31 6.77 -27.37
CA HIS A 16 -3.46 7.46 -28.33
C HIS A 16 -3.16 8.87 -27.86
N PHE A 17 -1.89 9.18 -27.68
CA PHE A 17 -1.43 10.47 -27.18
C PHE A 17 -0.88 11.32 -28.35
N LYS A 18 -1.58 12.42 -28.71
CA LYS A 18 -1.08 13.36 -29.71
C LYS A 18 0.23 14.03 -29.27
N LYS A 19 0.24 14.59 -28.06
CA LYS A 19 1.45 15.12 -27.43
C LYS A 19 1.80 14.23 -26.23
N LYS A 20 3.02 13.74 -26.21
CA LYS A 20 3.50 12.78 -25.19
C LYS A 20 4.14 13.52 -24.02
N ILE A 21 3.36 14.36 -23.34
CA ILE A 21 3.80 15.14 -22.18
C ILE A 21 2.95 14.78 -20.96
N PHE A 22 3.57 14.21 -19.94
CA PHE A 22 2.92 13.65 -18.79
C PHE A 22 3.48 14.20 -17.48
N LEU A 23 2.60 14.59 -16.57
CA LEU A 23 2.89 14.79 -15.16
C LEU A 23 2.24 13.67 -14.36
N ILE A 24 3.07 12.83 -13.73
CA ILE A 24 2.65 11.79 -12.81
C ILE A 24 2.98 12.28 -11.40
N SER A 25 1.97 12.46 -10.56
CA SER A 25 2.20 13.04 -9.23
C SER A 25 1.30 12.41 -8.17
N GLY A 26 1.75 12.41 -6.91
CA GLY A 26 0.96 11.88 -5.80
C GLY A 26 1.82 11.42 -4.64
N ASN A 27 1.20 10.71 -3.69
CA ASN A 27 1.87 10.16 -2.50
C ASN A 27 1.99 8.63 -2.52
N GLU A 28 1.64 7.98 -3.63
CA GLU A 28 1.80 6.54 -3.81
C GLU A 28 2.90 6.25 -4.85
N GLU A 29 4.12 6.10 -4.34
CA GLU A 29 5.33 5.95 -5.16
C GLU A 29 5.29 4.71 -6.07
N THR A 30 4.73 3.60 -5.58
CA THR A 30 4.69 2.36 -6.35
C THR A 30 3.74 2.47 -7.53
N LEU A 31 2.64 3.20 -7.36
CA LEU A 31 1.71 3.52 -8.45
C LEU A 31 2.33 4.49 -9.45
N ILE A 32 3.07 5.51 -8.98
CA ILE A 32 3.83 6.42 -9.87
C ILE A 32 4.79 5.62 -10.76
N LYS A 33 5.58 4.73 -10.18
CA LYS A 33 6.52 3.87 -10.93
C LYS A 33 5.82 2.94 -11.91
N LYS A 34 4.68 2.37 -11.52
CA LYS A 34 3.88 1.50 -12.40
C LYS A 34 3.39 2.27 -13.63
N ILE A 35 2.78 3.44 -13.43
CA ILE A 35 2.29 4.30 -14.52
C ILE A 35 3.45 4.76 -15.41
N GLN A 36 4.56 5.20 -14.82
CA GLN A 36 5.77 5.57 -15.55
C GLN A 36 6.24 4.43 -16.47
N HIS A 37 6.31 3.21 -15.94
CA HIS A 37 6.73 2.04 -16.70
C HIS A 37 5.80 1.74 -17.88
N ILE A 38 4.48 1.75 -17.65
CA ILE A 38 3.47 1.54 -18.70
C ILE A 38 3.60 2.60 -19.80
N LEU A 39 3.72 3.88 -19.44
CA LEU A 39 3.86 4.96 -20.41
C LEU A 39 5.16 4.84 -21.22
N ILE A 40 6.28 4.52 -20.58
CA ILE A 40 7.55 4.30 -21.27
C ILE A 40 7.44 3.14 -22.27
N GLN A 41 6.88 2.02 -21.85
CA GLN A 41 6.69 0.87 -22.75
C GLN A 41 5.80 1.23 -23.94
N LYS A 42 4.70 1.93 -23.69
CA LYS A 42 3.78 2.35 -24.75
C LYS A 42 4.47 3.27 -25.74
N ILE A 43 5.18 4.30 -25.25
CA ILE A 43 5.87 5.28 -26.10
C ILE A 43 7.01 4.59 -26.89
N ARG A 44 7.69 3.61 -26.30
CA ARG A 44 8.68 2.79 -27.02
C ARG A 44 8.08 1.99 -28.16
N ASN A 45 6.91 1.40 -27.96
CA ASN A 45 6.19 0.67 -29.00
C ASN A 45 5.76 1.58 -30.16
N GLU A 46 5.70 2.91 -29.94
CA GLU A 46 5.46 3.91 -30.99
C GLU A 46 6.76 4.41 -31.67
N GLY A 47 7.91 3.75 -31.41
CA GLY A 47 9.18 4.00 -32.09
C GLY A 47 10.14 4.95 -31.38
N PHE A 48 9.88 5.31 -30.11
CA PHE A 48 10.81 6.11 -29.31
C PHE A 48 11.88 5.22 -28.67
N GLY A 49 13.14 5.38 -29.09
CA GLY A 49 14.22 4.45 -28.71
C GLY A 49 14.96 4.83 -27.42
N GLU A 50 15.33 6.09 -27.28
CA GLU A 50 16.21 6.55 -26.22
C GLU A 50 15.46 7.02 -24.99
N ILE A 51 15.96 6.65 -23.78
CA ILE A 51 15.48 7.23 -22.51
C ILE A 51 16.59 8.05 -21.91
N GLN A 52 16.38 9.36 -21.80
CA GLN A 52 17.28 10.28 -21.15
C GLN A 52 16.74 10.64 -19.76
N LYS A 53 17.41 10.17 -18.71
CA LYS A 53 17.10 10.59 -17.34
C LYS A 53 17.76 11.92 -17.06
N ASN A 54 16.97 12.94 -16.81
CA ASN A 54 17.47 14.26 -16.44
C ASN A 54 17.38 14.44 -14.91
N VAL A 55 18.54 14.57 -14.29
CA VAL A 55 18.69 14.76 -12.83
C VAL A 55 18.55 16.24 -12.44
N SER A 56 18.37 17.15 -13.40
CA SER A 56 18.20 18.58 -13.14
C SER A 56 16.99 18.85 -12.26
N LYS A 57 17.19 19.67 -11.23
CA LYS A 57 16.09 20.13 -10.37
C LYS A 57 15.22 21.22 -11.03
N LYS A 58 15.63 21.70 -12.18
CA LYS A 58 14.95 22.74 -12.97
C LYS A 58 14.71 22.25 -14.38
N ILE A 59 13.50 22.42 -14.90
CA ILE A 59 13.17 22.23 -16.30
C ILE A 59 13.15 23.61 -16.96
N SER A 60 14.12 23.88 -17.83
CA SER A 60 14.28 25.18 -18.51
C SER A 60 14.77 24.98 -19.95
N LEU A 61 14.74 26.06 -20.72
CA LEU A 61 15.20 26.09 -22.11
C LEU A 61 16.65 25.64 -22.29
N ASP A 62 17.51 25.89 -21.28
CA ASP A 62 18.91 25.49 -21.31
C ASP A 62 19.10 23.96 -21.33
N ASN A 63 18.08 23.23 -20.92
CA ASN A 63 18.08 21.76 -20.92
C ASN A 63 17.84 21.16 -22.32
N ASN A 64 17.50 21.97 -23.33
CA ASN A 64 17.31 21.50 -24.72
C ASN A 64 18.63 21.09 -25.40
N ASN A 65 19.79 21.47 -24.83
CA ASN A 65 21.12 21.11 -25.32
C ASN A 65 21.57 19.69 -24.85
N LEU A 66 20.64 18.85 -24.41
CA LEU A 66 20.93 17.42 -24.18
C LEU A 66 21.28 16.83 -25.55
N ASN A 67 22.52 16.37 -25.67
CA ASN A 67 23.12 15.80 -26.88
C ASN A 67 22.10 14.91 -27.61
N ASP A 68 21.77 15.27 -28.84
CA ASP A 68 20.98 14.41 -29.68
C ASP A 68 21.78 13.13 -29.94
N SER A 69 21.19 11.97 -29.64
CA SER A 69 21.84 10.70 -29.89
C SER A 69 22.04 10.52 -31.40
N LEU A 70 23.24 10.12 -31.78
CA LEU A 70 23.55 9.77 -33.17
C LEU A 70 22.75 8.55 -33.67
N PHE A 71 22.19 7.76 -32.75
CA PHE A 71 21.53 6.47 -33.06
C PHE A 71 19.99 6.53 -33.04
N PHE A 72 19.40 7.50 -32.34
CA PHE A 72 17.94 7.58 -32.19
C PHE A 72 17.40 8.95 -32.61
N LYS A 73 16.45 8.94 -33.54
CA LYS A 73 15.74 10.14 -33.99
C LYS A 73 14.70 10.64 -32.98
N SER A 74 14.30 9.80 -32.02
CA SER A 74 13.26 10.10 -31.04
C SER A 74 13.65 9.68 -29.62
N LYS A 75 13.31 10.53 -28.63
CA LYS A 75 13.75 10.40 -27.24
C LYS A 75 12.61 10.56 -26.25
N ILE A 76 12.75 9.90 -25.09
CA ILE A 76 11.90 10.04 -23.90
C ILE A 76 12.71 10.74 -22.83
N ILE A 77 12.33 11.94 -22.42
CA ILE A 77 13.00 12.67 -21.33
C ILE A 77 12.23 12.43 -20.02
N LEU A 78 12.92 11.92 -19.03
CA LEU A 78 12.37 11.63 -17.72
C LEU A 78 12.93 12.61 -16.68
N TYR A 79 12.04 13.33 -16.01
CA TYR A 79 12.37 14.22 -14.89
C TYR A 79 11.82 13.64 -13.59
N GLU A 80 12.66 13.61 -12.55
CA GLU A 80 12.29 13.13 -11.22
C GLU A 80 12.33 14.28 -10.19
N ASN A 81 11.18 14.61 -9.61
CA ASN A 81 11.01 15.64 -8.58
C ASN A 81 11.62 17.02 -8.94
N PRO A 82 11.36 17.59 -10.12
CA PRO A 82 11.85 18.92 -10.46
C PRO A 82 11.24 19.97 -9.53
N LYS A 83 12.06 20.88 -8.99
CA LYS A 83 11.59 21.98 -8.13
C LYS A 83 10.95 23.10 -8.91
N GLU A 84 11.47 23.38 -10.10
CA GLU A 84 11.04 24.46 -10.96
C GLU A 84 10.76 23.93 -12.37
N VAL A 85 9.71 24.43 -12.98
CA VAL A 85 9.33 24.10 -14.36
C VAL A 85 8.99 25.39 -15.08
N ASP A 86 9.79 25.72 -16.08
CA ASP A 86 9.49 26.80 -17.01
C ASP A 86 8.47 26.31 -18.04
N GLN A 87 7.32 26.96 -18.10
CA GLN A 87 6.26 26.63 -19.05
C GLN A 87 6.69 26.81 -20.50
N LYS A 88 7.54 27.82 -20.79
CA LYS A 88 8.07 28.09 -22.13
C LYS A 88 8.89 26.92 -22.68
N TYR A 89 9.47 26.10 -21.81
CA TYR A 89 10.18 24.89 -22.25
C TYR A 89 9.30 23.98 -23.11
N PHE A 90 8.04 23.83 -22.74
CA PHE A 90 7.12 22.95 -23.48
C PHE A 90 6.77 23.52 -24.87
N ASP A 91 6.81 24.83 -25.05
CA ASP A 91 6.53 25.45 -26.36
C ASP A 91 7.65 25.22 -27.39
N THR A 92 8.85 24.88 -26.91
CA THR A 92 10.04 24.63 -27.76
C THR A 92 10.26 23.15 -28.09
N ILE A 93 9.50 22.23 -27.49
CA ILE A 93 9.66 20.80 -27.73
C ILE A 93 9.12 20.40 -29.11
N ASN A 94 9.90 19.62 -29.84
CA ASN A 94 9.40 18.91 -31.00
C ASN A 94 8.61 17.67 -30.59
N TYR A 95 7.28 17.77 -30.59
CA TYR A 95 6.38 16.71 -30.11
C TYR A 95 6.36 15.44 -30.99
N THR A 96 6.92 15.50 -32.20
CA THR A 96 6.97 14.35 -33.09
C THR A 96 8.04 13.35 -32.69
N ASN A 97 9.12 13.84 -32.11
CA ASN A 97 10.28 13.03 -31.73
C ASN A 97 10.66 13.09 -30.24
N THR A 98 9.96 13.86 -29.43
CA THR A 98 10.27 14.03 -28.02
C THR A 98 9.04 13.78 -27.16
N ALA A 99 9.17 12.82 -26.22
CA ALA A 99 8.20 12.59 -25.16
C ALA A 99 8.78 13.04 -23.82
N VAL A 100 7.98 13.64 -22.96
CA VAL A 100 8.40 14.11 -21.63
C VAL A 100 7.54 13.48 -20.55
N ILE A 101 8.18 12.84 -19.58
CA ILE A 101 7.53 12.26 -18.41
C ILE A 101 8.12 12.92 -17.16
N ILE A 102 7.28 13.58 -16.39
CA ILE A 102 7.63 14.23 -15.14
C ILE A 102 7.00 13.42 -14.00
N CYS A 103 7.82 12.84 -13.15
CA CYS A 103 7.38 12.15 -11.95
C CYS A 103 7.65 13.02 -10.72
N HIS A 104 6.63 13.23 -9.89
CA HIS A 104 6.77 14.05 -8.69
C HIS A 104 6.04 13.42 -7.49
N THR A 105 6.80 13.07 -6.47
CA THR A 105 6.25 12.61 -5.18
C THR A 105 5.84 13.81 -4.33
N ASN A 106 4.69 13.68 -3.65
CA ASN A 106 4.19 14.71 -2.71
C ASN A 106 3.93 16.10 -3.29
N LEU A 107 3.59 16.19 -4.60
CA LEU A 107 3.21 17.46 -5.20
C LEU A 107 1.84 17.92 -4.68
N THR A 108 1.77 19.14 -4.17
CA THR A 108 0.49 19.69 -3.68
C THR A 108 -0.41 20.11 -4.84
N ASN A 109 -1.72 20.05 -4.64
CA ASN A 109 -2.70 20.48 -5.66
C ASN A 109 -2.62 21.99 -5.96
N SER A 110 -2.07 22.78 -5.05
CA SER A 110 -1.87 24.23 -5.19
C SER A 110 -0.63 24.58 -6.02
N SER A 111 0.25 23.63 -6.31
CA SER A 111 1.50 23.91 -7.03
C SER A 111 1.25 24.42 -8.45
N ARG A 112 2.08 25.35 -8.92
CA ARG A 112 1.95 25.97 -10.25
C ARG A 112 2.03 24.93 -11.36
N ILE A 113 2.95 23.95 -11.25
CA ILE A 113 3.09 22.88 -12.25
C ILE A 113 1.81 22.01 -12.32
N LYS A 114 1.24 21.64 -11.17
CA LYS A 114 0.02 20.84 -11.14
C LYS A 114 -1.14 21.55 -11.80
N LYS A 115 -1.36 22.81 -11.46
CA LYS A 115 -2.41 23.64 -12.06
C LYS A 115 -2.22 23.78 -13.57
N TYR A 116 -0.99 24.02 -14.04
CA TYR A 116 -0.68 24.13 -15.46
C TYR A 116 -1.05 22.85 -16.22
N PHE A 117 -0.63 21.67 -15.74
CA PHE A 117 -0.98 20.41 -16.39
C PHE A 117 -2.47 20.06 -16.30
N ASP A 118 -3.13 20.41 -15.19
CA ASP A 118 -4.55 20.15 -14.99
C ASP A 118 -5.45 20.96 -15.95
N THR A 119 -5.03 22.16 -16.32
CA THR A 119 -5.78 23.06 -17.20
C THR A 119 -5.38 22.92 -18.67
N HIS A 120 -4.19 22.40 -18.98
CA HIS A 120 -3.72 22.26 -20.35
C HIS A 120 -4.54 21.23 -21.13
N LYS A 121 -4.95 21.55 -22.36
CA LYS A 121 -5.84 20.70 -23.17
C LYS A 121 -5.15 19.45 -23.75
N GLU A 122 -3.83 19.51 -23.98
CA GLU A 122 -3.08 18.47 -24.69
C GLU A 122 -2.04 17.75 -23.84
N PHE A 123 -1.76 18.24 -22.61
CA PHE A 123 -0.85 17.58 -21.67
C PHE A 123 -1.64 16.76 -20.65
N PHE A 124 -1.01 15.72 -20.14
CA PHE A 124 -1.67 14.75 -19.30
C PHE A 124 -1.21 14.87 -17.84
N SER A 125 -2.17 14.98 -16.94
CA SER A 125 -1.96 15.03 -15.51
C SER A 125 -2.54 13.77 -14.88
N ILE A 126 -1.70 12.96 -14.22
CA ILE A 126 -2.05 11.68 -13.62
C ILE A 126 -1.76 11.76 -12.13
N SER A 127 -2.79 11.56 -11.32
CA SER A 127 -2.70 11.67 -9.86
C SER A 127 -2.69 10.29 -9.22
N CYS A 128 -1.55 9.92 -8.60
CA CYS A 128 -1.31 8.61 -8.00
C CYS A 128 -1.39 8.70 -6.47
N TYR A 129 -2.52 8.31 -5.91
CA TYR A 129 -2.77 8.24 -4.47
C TYR A 129 -2.98 6.81 -4.01
N LYS A 130 -2.93 6.60 -2.69
CA LYS A 130 -3.29 5.32 -2.09
C LYS A 130 -4.67 4.87 -2.58
N LEU A 131 -4.81 3.59 -2.85
CA LEU A 131 -6.03 3.01 -3.39
C LEU A 131 -7.19 3.15 -2.40
N SER A 132 -8.31 3.70 -2.87
CA SER A 132 -9.57 3.62 -2.15
C SER A 132 -10.20 2.23 -2.32
N ARG A 133 -11.15 1.88 -1.47
CA ARG A 133 -11.89 0.61 -1.57
C ARG A 133 -12.58 0.45 -2.94
N SER A 134 -13.11 1.54 -3.49
CA SER A 134 -13.74 1.55 -4.82
C SER A 134 -12.74 1.28 -5.95
N ILE A 135 -11.56 1.88 -5.91
CA ILE A 135 -10.50 1.65 -6.90
C ILE A 135 -9.96 0.22 -6.78
N LYS A 136 -9.74 -0.28 -5.55
CA LYS A 136 -9.36 -1.69 -5.34
C LYS A 136 -10.39 -2.66 -5.97
N LYS A 137 -11.68 -2.36 -5.84
CA LYS A 137 -12.74 -3.16 -6.45
C LYS A 137 -12.63 -3.17 -7.97
N ILE A 138 -12.42 -2.02 -8.60
CA ILE A 138 -12.26 -1.92 -10.06
C ILE A 138 -11.10 -2.80 -10.55
N PHE A 139 -9.94 -2.72 -9.88
CA PHE A 139 -8.80 -3.57 -10.22
C PHE A 139 -9.11 -5.06 -10.02
N LEU A 140 -9.70 -5.40 -8.88
CA LEU A 140 -10.05 -6.79 -8.57
C LEU A 140 -10.99 -7.36 -9.63
N ASP A 141 -12.08 -6.67 -9.95
CA ASP A 141 -13.06 -7.11 -10.95
C ASP A 141 -12.41 -7.31 -12.33
N PHE A 142 -11.54 -6.39 -12.74
CA PHE A 142 -10.82 -6.50 -14.00
C PHE A 142 -9.96 -7.76 -14.06
N PHE A 143 -9.11 -7.98 -13.07
CA PHE A 143 -8.19 -9.14 -13.06
C PHE A 143 -8.94 -10.46 -12.89
N LEU A 144 -9.98 -10.52 -12.07
CA LEU A 144 -10.81 -11.70 -11.92
C LEU A 144 -11.48 -12.09 -13.24
N ASN A 145 -12.05 -11.11 -13.95
CA ASN A 145 -12.68 -11.33 -15.26
C ASN A 145 -11.66 -11.79 -16.31
N GLN A 146 -10.49 -11.14 -16.36
CA GLN A 146 -9.42 -11.49 -17.30
C GLN A 146 -8.95 -12.94 -17.14
N HIS A 147 -8.84 -13.41 -15.89
CA HIS A 147 -8.36 -14.75 -15.55
C HIS A 147 -9.47 -15.77 -15.31
N LYS A 148 -10.74 -15.36 -15.49
CA LYS A 148 -11.93 -16.22 -15.30
C LYS A 148 -11.99 -16.84 -13.89
N ILE A 149 -11.64 -16.04 -12.87
CA ILE A 149 -11.67 -16.42 -11.45
C ILE A 149 -12.97 -15.92 -10.84
N GLN A 150 -13.63 -16.75 -10.05
CA GLN A 150 -14.84 -16.42 -9.32
C GLN A 150 -14.56 -16.37 -7.81
N LEU A 151 -14.95 -15.27 -7.19
CA LEU A 151 -14.97 -15.15 -5.73
C LEU A 151 -16.39 -15.32 -5.21
N GLU A 152 -16.60 -16.04 -4.13
CA GLU A 152 -17.87 -16.05 -3.42
C GLU A 152 -18.18 -14.66 -2.83
N ASN A 153 -19.47 -14.37 -2.59
CA ASN A 153 -19.94 -13.03 -2.19
C ASN A 153 -19.20 -12.47 -0.97
N ASP A 154 -18.95 -13.29 0.05
CA ASP A 154 -18.26 -12.89 1.28
C ASP A 154 -16.76 -12.64 1.05
N CYS A 155 -16.19 -13.24 0.01
CA CYS A 155 -14.78 -13.11 -0.33
C CYS A 155 -14.41 -11.70 -0.80
N TYR A 156 -15.30 -11.03 -1.54
CA TYR A 156 -15.04 -9.66 -2.02
C TYR A 156 -14.78 -8.67 -0.89
N GLY A 157 -15.72 -8.62 0.06
CA GLY A 157 -15.58 -7.75 1.22
C GLY A 157 -14.29 -8.07 1.99
N PHE A 158 -14.08 -9.34 2.26
CA PHE A 158 -12.90 -9.81 2.98
C PHE A 158 -11.59 -9.42 2.27
N PHE A 159 -11.47 -9.65 0.95
CA PHE A 159 -10.28 -9.26 0.18
C PHE A 159 -10.02 -7.77 0.22
N LEU A 160 -11.04 -6.95 -0.06
CA LEU A 160 -10.89 -5.49 -0.11
C LEU A 160 -10.53 -4.88 1.25
N ASP A 161 -11.02 -5.46 2.34
CA ASP A 161 -10.81 -4.96 3.70
C ASP A 161 -9.46 -5.43 4.29
N ASN A 162 -8.95 -6.61 3.86
CA ASN A 162 -7.70 -7.18 4.37
C ASN A 162 -6.48 -6.95 3.47
N THR A 163 -6.63 -6.26 2.34
CA THR A 163 -5.51 -5.91 1.44
C THR A 163 -5.03 -4.48 1.66
N SER A 164 -3.75 -4.25 1.37
CA SER A 164 -3.12 -2.93 1.50
C SER A 164 -3.73 -1.89 0.56
N ASN A 165 -3.69 -0.62 0.97
CA ASN A 165 -4.01 0.51 0.11
C ASN A 165 -2.82 0.96 -0.75
N ARG A 166 -1.63 0.37 -0.59
CA ARG A 166 -0.47 0.58 -1.46
C ARG A 166 -0.60 -0.29 -2.69
N TYR A 167 -0.42 0.30 -3.87
CA TYR A 167 -0.66 -0.38 -5.14
C TYR A 167 0.12 -1.68 -5.29
N GLN A 168 1.45 -1.66 -5.07
CA GLN A 168 2.29 -2.85 -5.25
C GLN A 168 1.89 -4.01 -4.34
N LEU A 169 1.59 -3.72 -3.08
CA LEU A 169 1.17 -4.76 -2.14
C LEU A 169 -0.19 -5.34 -2.53
N PHE A 170 -1.10 -4.48 -2.98
CA PHE A 170 -2.40 -4.90 -3.50
C PHE A 170 -2.29 -5.75 -4.78
N GLU A 171 -1.44 -5.33 -5.73
CA GLU A 171 -1.15 -6.08 -6.96
C GLU A 171 -0.56 -7.46 -6.65
N ASN A 172 0.34 -7.55 -5.66
CA ASN A 172 0.89 -8.83 -5.22
C ASN A 172 -0.19 -9.77 -4.67
N GLU A 173 -1.15 -9.25 -3.90
CA GLU A 173 -2.26 -10.08 -3.40
C GLU A 173 -3.18 -10.57 -4.53
N ILE A 174 -3.45 -9.74 -5.54
CA ILE A 174 -4.17 -10.17 -6.75
C ILE A 174 -3.37 -11.26 -7.48
N THR A 175 -2.06 -11.13 -7.59
CA THR A 175 -1.19 -12.11 -8.26
C THR A 175 -1.26 -13.47 -7.56
N LYS A 176 -1.39 -13.51 -6.23
CA LYS A 176 -1.60 -14.76 -5.51
C LYS A 176 -2.92 -15.44 -5.89
N LEU A 177 -4.01 -14.64 -6.06
CA LEU A 177 -5.28 -15.20 -6.53
C LEU A 177 -5.18 -15.78 -7.95
N ILE A 178 -4.46 -15.08 -8.84
CA ILE A 178 -4.27 -15.51 -10.23
C ILE A 178 -3.46 -16.82 -10.29
N ASN A 179 -2.44 -16.95 -9.46
CA ASN A 179 -1.56 -18.11 -9.40
C ASN A 179 -2.15 -19.28 -8.59
N TYR A 180 -3.29 -19.06 -7.93
CA TYR A 180 -3.97 -20.12 -7.21
C TYR A 180 -4.72 -21.04 -8.17
N ASP A 181 -4.49 -22.33 -8.07
CA ASP A 181 -4.95 -23.32 -9.05
C ASP A 181 -6.47 -23.63 -9.01
N LYS A 182 -7.27 -22.74 -8.38
CA LYS A 182 -8.73 -22.85 -8.32
C LYS A 182 -9.40 -21.70 -9.06
N LYS A 183 -10.36 -22.03 -9.90
CA LYS A 183 -11.22 -21.05 -10.58
C LYS A 183 -12.29 -20.45 -9.68
N LYS A 184 -12.72 -21.17 -8.66
CA LYS A 184 -13.67 -20.69 -7.63
C LYS A 184 -12.98 -20.65 -6.29
N ILE A 185 -12.88 -19.45 -5.70
CA ILE A 185 -12.19 -19.19 -4.44
C ILE A 185 -13.24 -18.93 -3.36
N ILE A 186 -13.17 -19.69 -2.29
CA ILE A 186 -14.01 -19.57 -1.10
C ILE A 186 -13.25 -18.83 0.01
N ILE A 187 -13.95 -18.39 1.04
CA ILE A 187 -13.38 -17.61 2.15
C ILE A 187 -12.22 -18.33 2.86
N ARG A 188 -12.26 -19.67 2.95
CA ARG A 188 -11.18 -20.46 3.53
C ARG A 188 -9.90 -20.40 2.70
N ASP A 189 -10.01 -20.52 1.37
CA ASP A 189 -8.88 -20.40 0.44
C ASP A 189 -8.29 -18.98 0.53
N LEU A 190 -9.16 -17.98 0.57
CA LEU A 190 -8.75 -16.59 0.62
C LEU A 190 -7.97 -16.24 1.90
N ARG A 191 -8.39 -16.79 3.04
CA ARG A 191 -7.66 -16.66 4.30
C ARG A 191 -6.25 -17.27 4.23
N LEU A 192 -6.10 -18.40 3.55
CA LEU A 192 -4.79 -19.03 3.33
C LEU A 192 -3.92 -18.23 2.38
N LEU A 193 -4.50 -17.69 1.29
CA LEU A 193 -3.77 -16.97 0.26
C LEU A 193 -3.34 -15.57 0.67
N LEU A 194 -4.25 -14.83 1.26
CA LEU A 194 -3.94 -13.48 1.76
C LEU A 194 -2.99 -13.53 2.95
N SER A 195 -2.56 -14.81 3.29
CA SER A 195 -1.76 -15.08 4.46
C SER A 195 -1.13 -13.79 4.96
N ASN A 196 -1.88 -13.25 5.67
CA ASN A 196 -1.68 -13.06 7.09
C ASN A 196 -1.98 -14.38 7.85
N SER A 197 -1.42 -15.50 7.47
CA SER A 197 -1.25 -16.63 8.40
C SER A 197 -0.66 -16.09 9.69
N ASP A 198 0.29 -15.20 9.58
CA ASP A 198 0.83 -14.41 10.66
C ASP A 198 -0.22 -13.58 11.38
N SER A 199 -1.22 -12.96 10.71
CA SER A 199 -2.20 -12.11 11.41
C SER A 199 -3.22 -12.92 12.20
N GLU A 200 -3.67 -14.07 11.71
CA GLU A 200 -4.57 -14.94 12.47
C GLU A 200 -3.84 -15.62 13.63
N GLU A 201 -2.60 -16.02 13.42
CA GLU A 201 -1.73 -16.53 14.49
C GLU A 201 -1.38 -15.43 15.50
N ILE A 202 -1.11 -14.21 15.05
CA ILE A 202 -0.88 -13.05 15.93
C ILE A 202 -2.15 -12.67 16.68
N ASP A 203 -3.32 -12.69 16.04
CA ASP A 203 -4.61 -12.45 16.70
C ASP A 203 -4.88 -13.52 17.76
N ASN A 204 -4.63 -14.78 17.43
CA ASN A 204 -4.70 -15.87 18.39
C ASN A 204 -3.75 -15.69 19.58
N LEU A 205 -2.52 -15.20 19.35
CA LEU A 205 -1.58 -14.89 20.43
C LEU A 205 -2.16 -13.90 21.45
N PHE A 206 -2.84 -12.83 20.97
CA PHE A 206 -3.49 -11.87 21.87
C PHE A 206 -4.57 -12.53 22.74
N PHE A 207 -5.42 -13.36 22.14
CA PHE A 207 -6.49 -14.02 22.89
C PHE A 207 -5.99 -15.14 23.79
N LEU A 208 -5.00 -15.94 23.36
CA LEU A 208 -4.34 -16.96 24.17
C LEU A 208 -3.60 -16.38 25.38
N MET A 209 -3.02 -15.18 25.23
CA MET A 209 -2.35 -14.47 26.30
C MET A 209 -3.30 -14.21 27.49
N LEU A 210 -4.58 -13.97 27.22
CA LEU A 210 -5.59 -13.66 28.24
C LEU A 210 -6.27 -14.91 28.81
N GLU A 211 -6.14 -16.05 28.13
CA GLU A 211 -6.58 -17.35 28.63
C GLU A 211 -5.57 -17.89 29.64
N LYS A 212 -6.01 -18.83 30.49
CA LYS A 212 -5.14 -19.49 31.50
C LYS A 212 -4.08 -20.43 30.87
N ASN A 213 -3.98 -20.47 29.55
CA ASN A 213 -3.17 -21.45 28.83
C ASN A 213 -1.66 -21.16 28.97
N THR A 214 -0.86 -22.23 29.11
CA THR A 214 0.62 -22.18 29.21
C THR A 214 1.32 -22.18 27.86
N GLU A 215 0.60 -22.41 26.76
CA GLU A 215 1.15 -22.59 25.42
C GLU A 215 1.57 -21.30 24.71
N ILE A 216 1.41 -20.15 25.38
CA ILE A 216 1.71 -18.85 24.77
C ILE A 216 3.16 -18.74 24.27
N ILE A 217 4.12 -19.34 24.96
CA ILE A 217 5.53 -19.29 24.56
C ILE A 217 5.76 -20.15 23.31
N GLN A 218 5.16 -21.35 23.26
CA GLN A 218 5.27 -22.22 22.08
C GLN A 218 4.64 -21.56 20.85
N GLN A 219 3.49 -20.93 21.02
CA GLN A 219 2.84 -20.20 19.94
C GLN A 219 3.66 -18.98 19.53
N ALA A 220 4.23 -18.22 20.48
CA ALA A 220 5.12 -17.11 20.20
C ALA A 220 6.35 -17.55 19.39
N HIS A 221 6.96 -18.68 19.74
CA HIS A 221 8.08 -19.28 18.99
C HIS A 221 7.74 -19.61 17.54
N ARG A 222 6.52 -20.05 17.28
CA ARG A 222 6.05 -20.38 15.92
C ARG A 222 5.75 -19.13 15.10
N THR A 223 5.18 -18.11 15.76
CA THR A 223 4.69 -16.90 15.10
C THR A 223 5.79 -15.84 14.91
N ILE A 224 6.81 -15.82 15.79
CA ILE A 224 7.86 -14.79 15.77
C ILE A 224 9.17 -15.42 15.28
N SER A 225 9.43 -15.34 13.98
CA SER A 225 10.65 -15.84 13.35
C SER A 225 11.65 -14.75 13.03
N SER A 226 11.21 -13.50 12.94
CA SER A 226 12.03 -12.34 12.58
C SER A 226 11.77 -11.12 13.47
N SER A 227 12.67 -10.13 13.40
CA SER A 227 12.45 -8.85 14.06
C SER A 227 11.21 -8.12 13.54
N LEU A 228 10.87 -8.31 12.26
CA LEU A 228 9.66 -7.75 11.66
C LEU A 228 8.40 -8.35 12.30
N ASP A 229 8.36 -9.66 12.52
CA ASP A 229 7.23 -10.33 13.16
C ASP A 229 7.02 -9.82 14.59
N SER A 230 8.11 -9.54 15.30
CA SER A 230 8.06 -8.92 16.63
C SER A 230 7.34 -7.57 16.61
N TYR A 231 7.63 -6.73 15.64
CA TYR A 231 6.94 -5.44 15.48
C TYR A 231 5.48 -5.62 15.09
N LEU A 232 5.16 -6.58 14.22
CA LEU A 232 3.79 -6.89 13.83
C LEU A 232 2.95 -7.34 15.03
N VAL A 233 3.49 -8.22 15.86
CA VAL A 233 2.85 -8.67 17.12
C VAL A 233 2.56 -7.47 18.04
N LEU A 234 3.54 -6.59 18.27
CA LEU A 234 3.34 -5.40 19.08
C LEU A 234 2.27 -4.47 18.52
N GLN A 235 2.29 -4.21 17.22
CA GLN A 235 1.31 -3.34 16.56
C GLN A 235 -0.10 -3.94 16.65
N ARG A 236 -0.21 -5.26 16.50
CA ARG A 236 -1.50 -5.93 16.54
C ARG A 236 -2.09 -5.95 17.95
N ILE A 237 -1.28 -6.22 18.96
CA ILE A 237 -1.69 -6.13 20.36
C ILE A 237 -2.10 -4.68 20.71
N LYS A 238 -1.34 -3.70 20.28
CA LYS A 238 -1.67 -2.27 20.44
C LYS A 238 -3.02 -1.93 19.82
N PHE A 239 -3.31 -2.48 18.64
CA PHE A 239 -4.59 -2.30 17.96
C PHE A 239 -5.75 -2.83 18.81
N PHE A 240 -5.68 -4.07 19.32
CA PHE A 240 -6.73 -4.63 20.19
C PHE A 240 -6.91 -3.83 21.50
N LEU A 241 -5.81 -3.44 22.14
CA LEU A 241 -5.88 -2.60 23.35
C LEU A 241 -6.50 -1.23 23.05
N SER A 242 -6.25 -0.65 21.89
CA SER A 242 -6.87 0.60 21.47
C SER A 242 -8.37 0.46 21.23
N LEU A 243 -8.83 -0.65 20.66
CA LEU A 243 -10.26 -0.96 20.52
C LEU A 243 -10.93 -1.08 21.89
N LEU A 244 -10.30 -1.83 22.82
CA LEU A 244 -10.81 -1.95 24.19
C LEU A 244 -10.86 -0.62 24.93
N TYR A 245 -9.87 0.25 24.70
CA TYR A 245 -9.81 1.57 25.33
C TYR A 245 -10.88 2.52 24.80
N SER A 246 -11.19 2.46 23.51
CA SER A 246 -12.18 3.34 22.87
C SER A 246 -13.63 2.96 23.17
N ALA A 247 -13.87 1.71 23.54
CA ALA A 247 -15.19 1.20 23.85
C ALA A 247 -15.68 1.73 25.22
N LYS A 248 -16.84 2.39 25.24
CA LYS A 248 -17.44 2.94 26.48
C LYS A 248 -18.33 1.92 27.20
N ASN A 249 -18.94 1.03 26.47
CA ASN A 249 -19.87 0.00 26.94
C ASN A 249 -19.80 -1.24 26.05
N ILE A 250 -20.55 -2.27 26.36
CA ILE A 250 -20.57 -3.52 25.61
C ILE A 250 -21.00 -3.34 24.15
N ASP A 251 -22.03 -2.52 23.90
CA ASP A 251 -22.51 -2.22 22.56
C ASP A 251 -21.45 -1.46 21.75
N GLY A 252 -20.81 -0.46 22.35
CA GLY A 252 -19.68 0.24 21.75
C GLY A 252 -18.49 -0.67 21.47
N ALA A 253 -18.22 -1.69 22.30
CA ALA A 253 -17.19 -2.67 22.04
C ALA A 253 -17.51 -3.56 20.82
N ILE A 254 -18.79 -3.86 20.60
CA ILE A 254 -19.23 -4.59 19.40
C ILE A 254 -19.10 -3.73 18.15
N GLU A 255 -19.50 -2.46 18.22
CA GLU A 255 -19.43 -1.52 17.10
C GLU A 255 -18.00 -1.19 16.68
N THR A 256 -17.08 -1.08 17.65
CA THR A 256 -15.67 -0.82 17.36
C THR A 256 -14.93 -2.04 16.80
N LEU A 257 -15.43 -3.27 17.02
CA LEU A 257 -14.80 -4.49 16.53
C LEU A 257 -15.03 -4.62 15.00
N PRO A 258 -13.96 -4.66 14.20
CA PRO A 258 -14.08 -4.87 12.75
C PRO A 258 -14.79 -6.18 12.41
N LYS A 259 -15.64 -6.18 11.37
CA LYS A 259 -16.46 -7.34 10.96
C LYS A 259 -15.63 -8.62 10.75
N TYR A 260 -14.42 -8.50 10.20
CA TYR A 260 -13.54 -9.66 9.97
C TYR A 260 -13.02 -10.31 11.26
N LEU A 261 -13.15 -9.63 12.42
CA LEU A 261 -12.78 -10.14 13.75
C LEU A 261 -13.98 -10.69 14.53
N PHE A 262 -15.15 -10.77 13.92
CA PHE A 262 -16.35 -11.25 14.60
C PHE A 262 -16.23 -12.70 15.12
N ASN A 263 -15.33 -13.50 14.54
CA ASN A 263 -14.98 -14.82 15.09
C ASN A 263 -14.46 -14.75 16.53
N TYR A 264 -13.85 -13.63 16.90
CA TYR A 264 -13.31 -13.37 18.24
C TYR A 264 -14.26 -12.56 19.13
N LYS A 265 -15.48 -12.22 18.66
CA LYS A 265 -16.42 -11.33 19.37
C LYS A 265 -16.63 -11.76 20.81
N THR A 266 -16.96 -13.02 21.05
CA THR A 266 -17.23 -13.55 22.40
C THR A 266 -16.02 -13.42 23.31
N LYS A 267 -14.81 -13.76 22.79
CA LYS A 267 -13.56 -13.62 23.53
C LYS A 267 -13.25 -12.14 23.81
N PHE A 268 -13.44 -11.28 22.83
CA PHE A 268 -13.19 -9.84 22.94
C PHE A 268 -14.09 -9.19 24.01
N LEU A 269 -15.37 -9.53 24.03
CA LEU A 269 -16.31 -9.03 25.05
C LEU A 269 -15.97 -9.54 26.45
N SER A 270 -15.61 -10.80 26.60
CA SER A 270 -15.17 -11.35 27.90
C SER A 270 -13.92 -10.68 28.46
N ILE A 271 -13.08 -10.15 27.58
CA ILE A 271 -11.89 -9.38 27.93
C ILE A 271 -12.30 -7.96 28.34
N PHE A 272 -13.17 -7.33 27.56
CA PHE A 272 -13.67 -5.97 27.85
C PHE A 272 -14.30 -5.88 29.24
N GLU A 273 -15.07 -6.89 29.66
CA GLU A 273 -15.71 -6.94 30.98
C GLU A 273 -14.70 -7.07 32.15
N LYS A 274 -13.53 -7.66 31.90
CA LYS A 274 -12.51 -7.96 32.94
C LYS A 274 -11.41 -6.93 33.06
N ILE A 275 -11.18 -6.13 32.00
CA ILE A 275 -10.05 -5.20 31.92
C ILE A 275 -10.52 -3.79 32.20
N ASN A 276 -9.89 -3.11 33.13
CA ASN A 276 -10.12 -1.69 33.39
C ASN A 276 -9.19 -0.79 32.59
N THR A 277 -9.55 0.47 32.45
CA THR A 277 -8.81 1.48 31.67
C THR A 277 -7.38 1.69 32.17
N LYS A 278 -7.11 1.53 33.47
CA LYS A 278 -5.77 1.63 34.06
C LYS A 278 -4.86 0.52 33.55
N LYS A 279 -5.34 -0.73 33.55
CA LYS A 279 -4.59 -1.89 33.02
C LYS A 279 -4.26 -1.73 31.53
N ILE A 280 -5.20 -1.15 30.74
CA ILE A 280 -4.95 -0.87 29.34
C ILE A 280 -3.85 0.18 29.16
N ALA A 281 -3.87 1.24 29.97
CA ALA A 281 -2.84 2.29 29.94
C ALA A 281 -1.46 1.74 30.29
N ASP A 282 -1.36 0.89 31.31
CA ASP A 282 -0.12 0.22 31.74
C ASP A 282 0.40 -0.71 30.63
N ALA A 283 -0.50 -1.43 29.96
CA ALA A 283 -0.17 -2.32 28.83
C ALA A 283 0.36 -1.51 27.62
N LEU A 284 -0.24 -0.36 27.31
CA LEU A 284 0.24 0.53 26.25
C LEU A 284 1.62 1.12 26.56
N ALA A 285 1.88 1.45 27.83
CA ALA A 285 3.20 1.91 28.28
C ALA A 285 4.26 0.79 28.15
N LEU A 286 3.89 -0.46 28.46
CA LEU A 286 4.76 -1.64 28.28
C LEU A 286 5.10 -1.85 26.79
N ILE A 287 4.14 -1.69 25.87
CA ILE A 287 4.38 -1.77 24.42
C ILE A 287 5.43 -0.73 24.01
N LYS A 288 5.26 0.53 24.40
CA LYS A 288 6.22 1.59 24.07
C LYS A 288 7.64 1.27 24.56
N LYS A 289 7.77 0.75 25.77
CA LYS A 289 9.06 0.30 26.32
C LYS A 289 9.66 -0.82 25.49
N THR A 290 8.84 -1.79 25.08
CA THR A 290 9.29 -2.95 24.29
C THR A 290 9.70 -2.54 22.88
N GLU A 291 8.98 -1.61 22.23
CA GLU A 291 9.38 -1.04 20.92
C GLU A 291 10.79 -0.41 20.99
N LEU A 292 11.09 0.33 22.06
CA LEU A 292 12.42 0.91 22.26
C LEU A 292 13.50 -0.16 22.45
N LEU A 293 13.21 -1.25 23.16
CA LEU A 293 14.13 -2.37 23.34
C LEU A 293 14.41 -3.09 22.02
N LEU A 294 13.37 -3.35 21.22
CA LEU A 294 13.52 -3.97 19.90
C LEU A 294 14.38 -3.13 18.94
N ARG A 295 14.23 -1.79 18.98
CA ARG A 295 15.07 -0.89 18.17
C ARG A 295 16.55 -0.94 18.58
N LYS A 296 16.84 -1.07 19.88
CA LYS A 296 18.20 -1.13 20.40
C LYS A 296 18.85 -2.51 20.24
N HIS A 297 18.08 -3.57 20.29
CA HIS A 297 18.55 -4.96 20.35
C HIS A 297 17.79 -5.86 19.38
N SER A 298 17.82 -5.54 18.08
CA SER A 298 17.09 -6.26 17.05
C SER A 298 17.46 -7.75 16.94
N SER A 299 18.71 -8.11 17.26
CA SER A 299 19.15 -9.51 17.29
C SER A 299 18.53 -10.36 18.42
N MET A 300 18.00 -9.71 19.45
CA MET A 300 17.32 -10.37 20.58
C MET A 300 15.79 -10.29 20.48
N HIS A 301 15.27 -10.05 19.29
CA HIS A 301 13.84 -9.80 19.06
C HIS A 301 12.94 -10.87 19.68
N GLN A 302 13.29 -12.14 19.57
CA GLN A 302 12.50 -13.25 20.09
C GLN A 302 12.39 -13.22 21.62
N ALA A 303 13.52 -13.15 22.32
CA ALA A 303 13.54 -13.09 23.78
C ALA A 303 12.83 -11.84 24.34
N ILE A 304 12.97 -10.69 23.65
CA ILE A 304 12.28 -9.46 24.04
C ILE A 304 10.78 -9.62 23.87
N SER A 305 10.31 -10.22 22.77
CA SER A 305 8.90 -10.43 22.50
C SER A 305 8.26 -11.43 23.45
N GLU A 306 8.92 -12.53 23.76
CA GLU A 306 8.43 -13.50 24.74
C GLU A 306 8.31 -12.89 26.14
N ARG A 307 9.35 -12.16 26.57
CA ARG A 307 9.30 -11.43 27.85
C ARG A 307 8.18 -10.40 27.87
N PHE A 308 7.96 -9.70 26.77
CA PHE A 308 6.84 -8.78 26.63
C PHE A 308 5.50 -9.48 26.81
N LEU A 309 5.25 -10.59 26.10
CA LEU A 309 4.00 -11.35 26.18
C LEU A 309 3.73 -11.85 27.61
N LEU A 310 4.75 -12.34 28.30
CA LEU A 310 4.64 -12.78 29.70
C LEU A 310 4.31 -11.62 30.65
N ASN A 311 4.97 -10.47 30.48
CA ASN A 311 4.72 -9.29 31.31
C ASN A 311 3.33 -8.71 31.05
N LEU A 312 2.93 -8.68 29.78
CA LEU A 312 1.59 -8.22 29.38
C LEU A 312 0.51 -9.12 29.97
N LYS A 313 0.70 -10.44 29.94
CA LYS A 313 -0.18 -11.42 30.56
C LYS A 313 -0.36 -11.17 32.07
N LYS A 314 0.72 -10.78 32.76
CA LYS A 314 0.69 -10.44 34.19
C LYS A 314 -0.07 -9.11 34.45
N SER A 315 0.12 -8.11 33.59
CA SER A 315 -0.49 -6.78 33.75
C SER A 315 -1.99 -6.76 33.47
N LEU A 316 -2.47 -7.65 32.59
CA LEU A 316 -3.87 -7.71 32.19
C LEU A 316 -4.73 -8.65 33.04
N ARG A 317 -4.10 -9.54 33.82
CA ARG A 317 -4.78 -10.36 34.83
C ARG A 317 -5.04 -9.57 36.10
#